data_adb950694e3211657fd7cc4350a3faf0
#
_entry.id   adb950694e3211657fd7cc4350a3faf0
#
_cell.length_a   1.000
_cell.length_b   1.000
_cell.length_c   1.000
_cell.angle_alpha   90.00
_cell.angle_beta   90.00
_cell.angle_gamma   90.00
#
_symmetry.space_group_name_H-M   'P 1'
#
loop_
_entity.id
_entity.type
_entity.pdbx_description
1 polymer ?
#
loop_
_entity_poly.entity_id
_entity_poly.type
_entity_poly.pdbx_seq_one_letter_code
_entity_poly.pdbx_strand_id
1 'polypeptide(L)'
;MLVQQLSRVLSEPPTILPCVGINVRHYKDDGDVERWVELINLAFRNGKPAMRCWTEPDFRQRIMAHPDWTPWNLFLAHNKHHQLVGSVSLVFRQSPDGPHPALHLLAVRPDARRLGIARMLVAMLESAAWQRGYREIVLETHAGWKEAAQFYAAVGYQLRAPTM
;
A
#
# COMPACT_ATOMS: atom_id res chain seq x y z
N MET A 1 17.16 6.35 -11.98
CA MET A 1 16.53 5.78 -10.77
C MET A 1 15.96 4.42 -11.13
N LEU A 2 16.43 3.38 -10.48
CA LEU A 2 16.04 2.01 -10.84
C LEU A 2 14.81 1.58 -10.05
N VAL A 3 13.70 1.40 -10.76
CA VAL A 3 12.43 0.91 -10.21
C VAL A 3 12.31 -0.58 -10.55
N GLN A 4 11.96 -1.38 -9.55
CA GLN A 4 11.68 -2.79 -9.72
C GLN A 4 10.19 -3.03 -9.68
N GLN A 5 9.73 -3.93 -10.56
CA GLN A 5 8.35 -4.39 -10.56
C GLN A 5 8.28 -5.76 -9.92
N LEU A 6 7.41 -5.90 -8.94
CA LEU A 6 7.17 -7.13 -8.23
C LEU A 6 5.73 -7.57 -8.43
N SER A 7 5.48 -8.88 -8.29
CA SER A 7 4.13 -9.41 -8.33
C SER A 7 3.98 -10.62 -7.43
N ARG A 8 2.73 -10.87 -7.04
CA ARG A 8 2.34 -12.07 -6.31
C ARG A 8 1.09 -12.66 -6.96
N VAL A 9 1.15 -13.94 -7.30
CA VAL A 9 -0.01 -14.69 -7.76
C VAL A 9 -0.73 -15.28 -6.54
N LEU A 10 -2.04 -15.06 -6.46
CA LEU A 10 -2.87 -15.55 -5.37
C LEU A 10 -3.52 -16.86 -5.80
N SER A 11 -3.12 -17.97 -5.19
CA SER A 11 -3.69 -19.31 -5.47
C SER A 11 -4.85 -19.68 -4.55
N GLU A 12 -5.00 -18.96 -3.44
CA GLU A 12 -6.06 -19.15 -2.46
C GLU A 12 -6.42 -17.82 -1.81
N PRO A 13 -7.58 -17.68 -1.17
CA PRO A 13 -7.91 -16.44 -0.47
C PRO A 13 -6.86 -16.07 0.56
N PRO A 14 -6.40 -14.82 0.61
CA PRO A 14 -5.40 -14.40 1.59
C PRO A 14 -5.89 -14.58 3.02
N THR A 15 -4.97 -15.00 3.90
CA THR A 15 -5.24 -15.08 5.34
C THR A 15 -4.84 -13.76 5.99
N ILE A 16 -5.79 -13.13 6.68
CA ILE A 16 -5.55 -11.88 7.39
C ILE A 16 -5.24 -12.19 8.85
N LEU A 17 -4.03 -11.83 9.30
CA LEU A 17 -3.61 -11.97 10.68
C LEU A 17 -3.83 -10.63 11.38
N PRO A 18 -4.84 -10.50 12.26
CA PRO A 18 -5.12 -9.22 12.91
C PRO A 18 -4.01 -8.84 13.90
N CYS A 19 -3.80 -7.52 14.03
CA CYS A 19 -2.89 -6.96 15.03
C CYS A 19 -3.70 -6.47 16.21
N VAL A 20 -3.32 -6.91 17.42
CA VAL A 20 -4.02 -6.50 18.65
C VAL A 20 -3.92 -4.98 18.82
N GLY A 21 -5.06 -4.34 19.09
CA GLY A 21 -5.13 -2.91 19.30
C GLY A 21 -5.09 -2.06 18.03
N ILE A 22 -5.09 -2.69 16.86
CA ILE A 22 -5.10 -2.00 15.55
C ILE A 22 -6.44 -2.25 14.87
N ASN A 23 -7.07 -1.15 14.44
CA ASN A 23 -8.31 -1.19 13.69
C ASN A 23 -8.08 -0.62 12.29
N VAL A 24 -8.55 -1.30 11.26
CA VAL A 24 -8.43 -0.83 9.87
C VAL A 24 -9.81 -0.43 9.37
N ARG A 25 -9.87 0.76 8.78
CA ARG A 25 -11.05 1.24 8.07
C ARG A 25 -10.67 1.86 6.75
N HIS A 26 -11.66 2.18 5.94
CA HIS A 26 -11.46 2.87 4.67
C HIS A 26 -11.56 4.39 4.83
N TYR A 27 -11.17 5.11 3.78
CA TYR A 27 -11.31 6.56 3.70
C TYR A 27 -12.76 6.98 3.95
N LYS A 28 -12.96 8.06 4.71
CA LYS A 28 -14.31 8.55 4.99
C LYS A 28 -14.51 10.06 4.74
N ASP A 29 -13.52 10.92 5.01
CA ASP A 29 -13.67 12.37 4.89
C ASP A 29 -12.35 13.11 4.72
N ASP A 30 -12.44 14.43 4.54
CA ASP A 30 -11.26 15.29 4.28
C ASP A 30 -10.22 15.28 5.41
N GLY A 31 -10.63 14.98 6.65
CA GLY A 31 -9.68 14.85 7.75
C GLY A 31 -8.70 13.71 7.55
N ASP A 32 -9.09 12.70 6.79
CA ASP A 32 -8.19 11.59 6.47
C ASP A 32 -7.07 12.02 5.52
N VAL A 33 -7.31 13.00 4.65
CA VAL A 33 -6.29 13.51 3.72
C VAL A 33 -5.12 14.09 4.50
N GLU A 34 -5.38 14.96 5.45
CA GLU A 34 -4.36 15.58 6.28
C GLU A 34 -3.54 14.54 7.06
N ARG A 35 -4.23 13.60 7.70
CA ARG A 35 -3.58 12.55 8.48
C ARG A 35 -2.76 11.60 7.60
N TRP A 36 -3.26 11.29 6.41
CA TRP A 36 -2.55 10.43 5.46
C TRP A 36 -1.26 11.11 4.98
N VAL A 37 -1.33 12.38 4.62
CA VAL A 37 -0.15 13.16 4.17
C VAL A 37 0.91 13.19 5.27
N GLU A 38 0.49 13.44 6.50
CA GLU A 38 1.41 13.41 7.65
C GLU A 38 2.07 12.05 7.82
N LEU A 39 1.28 10.96 7.73
CA LEU A 39 1.79 9.60 7.84
C LEU A 39 2.82 9.29 6.74
N ILE A 40 2.52 9.59 5.49
CA ILE A 40 3.40 9.30 4.36
C ILE A 40 4.72 10.04 4.52
N ASN A 41 4.66 11.33 4.85
CA ASN A 41 5.87 12.14 5.03
C ASN A 41 6.72 11.63 6.19
N LEU A 42 6.09 11.23 7.28
CA LEU A 42 6.80 10.67 8.43
C LEU A 42 7.43 9.31 8.12
N ALA A 43 6.68 8.43 7.45
CA ALA A 43 7.14 7.08 7.16
C ALA A 43 8.32 7.03 6.19
N PHE A 44 8.38 7.97 5.24
CA PHE A 44 9.41 7.98 4.19
C PHE A 44 10.48 9.06 4.40
N ARG A 45 10.50 9.71 5.56
CA ARG A 45 11.43 10.83 5.85
C ARG A 45 12.89 10.45 5.64
N ASN A 46 13.29 9.26 6.05
CA ASN A 46 14.67 8.81 6.03
C ASN A 46 14.94 7.78 4.92
N GLY A 47 14.07 7.69 3.93
CA GLY A 47 14.27 6.80 2.79
C GLY A 47 15.49 7.20 1.97
N LYS A 48 16.19 6.20 1.38
CA LYS A 48 17.33 6.43 0.50
C LYS A 48 17.10 5.68 -0.82
N PRO A 49 16.77 6.38 -1.91
CA PRO A 49 16.65 7.84 -2.02
C PRO A 49 15.44 8.35 -1.26
N ALA A 50 15.55 9.61 -0.80
CA ALA A 50 14.44 10.25 -0.12
C ALA A 50 13.26 10.45 -1.07
N MET A 51 12.07 10.15 -0.58
CA MET A 51 10.85 10.43 -1.31
C MET A 51 10.49 11.92 -1.15
N ARG A 52 10.03 12.55 -2.24
CA ARG A 52 9.54 13.92 -2.18
C ARG A 52 8.37 14.00 -1.21
N CYS A 53 8.31 15.08 -0.41
CA CYS A 53 7.19 15.31 0.50
C CYS A 53 5.87 15.42 -0.25
N TRP A 54 4.84 14.80 0.31
CA TRP A 54 3.48 14.88 -0.18
C TRP A 54 2.74 16.05 0.45
N THR A 55 1.83 16.63 -0.32
CA THR A 55 0.91 17.67 0.16
C THR A 55 -0.54 17.19 -0.03
N GLU A 56 -1.51 17.90 0.56
CA GLU A 56 -2.91 17.58 0.35
C GLU A 56 -3.32 17.68 -1.13
N PRO A 57 -2.90 18.72 -1.88
CA PRO A 57 -3.14 18.75 -3.32
C PRO A 57 -2.56 17.54 -4.06
N ASP A 58 -1.39 17.05 -3.66
CA ASP A 58 -0.82 15.84 -4.26
C ASP A 58 -1.74 14.63 -4.07
N PHE A 59 -2.29 14.46 -2.86
CA PHE A 59 -3.23 13.37 -2.60
C PHE A 59 -4.46 13.47 -3.51
N ARG A 60 -5.03 14.67 -3.62
CA ARG A 60 -6.22 14.88 -4.45
C ARG A 60 -5.96 14.65 -5.93
N GLN A 61 -4.82 15.12 -6.44
CA GLN A 61 -4.48 15.02 -7.86
C GLN A 61 -3.96 13.65 -8.26
N ARG A 62 -3.22 12.98 -7.38
CA ARG A 62 -2.52 11.73 -7.73
C ARG A 62 -3.25 10.47 -7.26
N ILE A 63 -4.16 10.59 -6.30
CA ILE A 63 -4.92 9.46 -5.75
C ILE A 63 -6.41 9.63 -6.03
N MET A 64 -7.02 10.69 -5.54
CA MET A 64 -8.48 10.86 -5.65
C MET A 64 -8.94 11.17 -7.08
N ALA A 65 -8.13 11.86 -7.87
CA ALA A 65 -8.50 12.20 -9.26
C ALA A 65 -8.37 11.02 -10.22
N HIS A 66 -7.83 9.89 -9.79
CA HIS A 66 -7.71 8.71 -10.62
C HIS A 66 -9.10 8.15 -10.95
N PRO A 67 -9.38 7.75 -12.23
CA PRO A 67 -10.71 7.26 -12.61
C PRO A 67 -11.22 6.08 -11.80
N ASP A 68 -10.31 5.25 -11.28
CA ASP A 68 -10.67 4.06 -10.50
C ASP A 68 -10.78 4.32 -8.99
N TRP A 69 -10.63 5.58 -8.57
CA TRP A 69 -10.68 5.92 -7.15
C TRP A 69 -12.07 5.66 -6.57
N THR A 70 -12.07 4.97 -5.43
CA THR A 70 -13.21 4.91 -4.50
C THR A 70 -12.66 4.94 -3.08
N PRO A 71 -13.45 5.37 -2.08
CA PRO A 71 -13.02 5.31 -0.67
C PRO A 71 -12.57 3.91 -0.24
N TRP A 72 -13.11 2.86 -0.84
CA TRP A 72 -12.78 1.46 -0.55
C TRP A 72 -11.35 1.07 -0.96
N ASN A 73 -10.69 1.90 -1.77
CA ASN A 73 -9.34 1.63 -2.24
C ASN A 73 -8.26 2.07 -1.27
N LEU A 74 -8.61 2.82 -0.23
CA LEU A 74 -7.65 3.29 0.77
C LEU A 74 -7.92 2.62 2.11
N PHE A 75 -6.89 1.95 2.64
CA PHE A 75 -6.94 1.25 3.93
C PHE A 75 -6.16 2.07 4.95
N LEU A 76 -6.79 2.37 6.07
CA LEU A 76 -6.25 3.22 7.13
C LEU A 76 -6.23 2.45 8.45
N ALA A 77 -5.04 2.20 8.98
CA ALA A 77 -4.85 1.49 10.23
C ALA A 77 -4.69 2.48 11.40
N HIS A 78 -5.53 2.34 12.42
CA HIS A 78 -5.53 3.20 13.60
C HIS A 78 -5.21 2.38 14.84
N ASN A 79 -4.48 2.99 15.79
CA ASN A 79 -4.24 2.39 17.10
C ASN A 79 -5.42 2.65 18.05
N LYS A 80 -5.31 2.18 19.30
CA LYS A 80 -6.36 2.36 20.32
C LYS A 80 -6.58 3.83 20.72
N HIS A 81 -5.65 4.72 20.37
CA HIS A 81 -5.78 6.17 20.61
C HIS A 81 -6.29 6.91 19.38
N HIS A 82 -6.82 6.19 18.39
CA HIS A 82 -7.35 6.75 17.13
C HIS A 82 -6.30 7.48 16.28
N GLN A 83 -5.02 7.19 16.49
CA GLN A 83 -3.93 7.73 15.67
C GLN A 83 -3.76 6.86 14.42
N LEU A 84 -3.59 7.50 13.27
CA LEU A 84 -3.28 6.79 12.02
C LEU A 84 -1.83 6.31 12.06
N VAL A 85 -1.65 4.99 12.04
CA VAL A 85 -0.33 4.38 12.18
C VAL A 85 0.13 3.63 10.93
N GLY A 86 -0.77 3.37 10.00
CA GLY A 86 -0.41 2.70 8.76
C GLY A 86 -1.44 2.92 7.68
N SER A 87 -1.03 2.73 6.42
CA SER A 87 -1.92 2.87 5.27
C SER A 87 -1.38 2.12 4.06
N VAL A 88 -2.28 1.69 3.19
CA VAL A 88 -1.96 1.16 1.86
C VAL A 88 -3.10 1.53 0.91
N SER A 89 -2.76 1.79 -0.34
CA SER A 89 -3.73 2.09 -1.39
C SER A 89 -3.79 0.95 -2.40
N LEU A 90 -5.00 0.63 -2.85
CA LEU A 90 -5.22 -0.22 -4.01
C LEU A 90 -5.44 0.69 -5.21
N VAL A 91 -4.61 0.55 -6.23
CA VAL A 91 -4.76 1.26 -7.49
C VAL A 91 -4.82 0.25 -8.62
N PHE A 92 -5.28 0.68 -9.80
CA PHE A 92 -5.35 -0.20 -10.96
C PHE A 92 -4.45 0.35 -12.06
N ARG A 93 -3.53 -0.51 -12.52
CA ARG A 93 -2.64 -0.17 -13.61
C ARG A 93 -3.17 -0.77 -14.89
N GLN A 94 -3.28 0.05 -15.93
CA GLN A 94 -3.79 -0.39 -17.21
C GLN A 94 -2.70 -1.10 -18.01
N SER A 95 -3.07 -2.19 -18.66
CA SER A 95 -2.20 -2.93 -19.58
C SER A 95 -3.05 -3.46 -20.75
N PRO A 96 -2.42 -3.96 -21.85
CA PRO A 96 -3.17 -4.46 -23.00
C PRO A 96 -4.16 -5.57 -22.66
N ASP A 97 -3.92 -6.35 -21.63
CA ASP A 97 -4.80 -7.44 -21.18
C ASP A 97 -5.80 -7.00 -20.10
N GLY A 98 -5.88 -5.69 -19.81
CA GLY A 98 -6.84 -5.13 -18.88
C GLY A 98 -6.22 -4.51 -17.64
N PRO A 99 -7.04 -4.09 -16.67
CA PRO A 99 -6.55 -3.49 -15.44
C PRO A 99 -5.92 -4.55 -14.52
N HIS A 100 -4.81 -4.17 -13.88
CA HIS A 100 -4.15 -4.98 -12.86
C HIS A 100 -4.19 -4.27 -11.52
N PRO A 101 -4.69 -4.92 -10.45
CA PRO A 101 -4.63 -4.33 -9.12
C PRO A 101 -3.19 -4.20 -8.66
N ALA A 102 -2.86 -3.04 -8.12
CA ALA A 102 -1.52 -2.72 -7.65
C ALA A 102 -1.55 -2.20 -6.23
N LEU A 103 -0.56 -2.63 -5.45
CA LEU A 103 -0.30 -2.09 -4.14
C LEU A 103 0.48 -0.78 -4.29
N HIS A 104 0.01 0.28 -3.68
CA HIS A 104 0.59 1.62 -3.80
C HIS A 104 0.74 2.26 -2.43
N LEU A 105 1.93 2.78 -2.16
CA LEU A 105 2.26 3.54 -0.95
C LEU A 105 1.87 2.83 0.36
N LEU A 106 2.47 1.68 0.60
CA LEU A 106 2.42 1.02 1.89
C LEU A 106 3.29 1.79 2.88
N ALA A 107 2.69 2.29 3.95
CA ALA A 107 3.39 3.09 4.95
C ALA A 107 2.98 2.67 6.36
N VAL A 108 3.95 2.63 7.27
CA VAL A 108 3.72 2.41 8.71
C VAL A 108 4.58 3.41 9.46
N ARG A 109 3.99 4.05 10.47
CA ARG A 109 4.73 4.98 11.33
C ARG A 109 6.00 4.29 11.87
N PRO A 110 7.14 5.00 11.94
CA PRO A 110 8.37 4.39 12.45
C PRO A 110 8.24 3.79 13.85
N ASP A 111 7.45 4.42 14.72
CA ASP A 111 7.23 3.94 16.10
C ASP A 111 6.20 2.80 16.20
N ALA A 112 5.55 2.44 15.10
CA ALA A 112 4.57 1.36 15.05
C ALA A 112 5.03 0.17 14.21
N ARG A 113 6.31 0.15 13.81
CA ARG A 113 6.87 -0.94 13.01
C ARG A 113 7.09 -2.20 13.85
N ARG A 114 7.22 -3.35 13.16
CA ARG A 114 7.45 -4.68 13.75
C ARG A 114 6.28 -5.20 14.60
N LEU A 115 5.08 -4.64 14.43
CA LEU A 115 3.85 -5.12 15.06
C LEU A 115 2.99 -5.96 14.12
N GLY A 116 3.41 -6.11 12.86
CA GLY A 116 2.64 -6.84 11.85
C GLY A 116 1.61 -5.99 11.12
N ILE A 117 1.62 -4.66 11.27
CA ILE A 117 0.63 -3.77 10.63
C ILE A 117 0.76 -3.81 9.11
N ALA A 118 1.98 -3.73 8.58
CA ALA A 118 2.21 -3.78 7.14
C ALA A 118 1.71 -5.10 6.54
N ARG A 119 2.02 -6.22 7.20
CA ARG A 119 1.58 -7.55 6.76
C ARG A 119 0.05 -7.64 6.74
N MET A 120 -0.61 -7.13 7.77
CA MET A 120 -2.07 -7.11 7.83
C MET A 120 -2.68 -6.26 6.72
N LEU A 121 -2.12 -5.06 6.48
CA LEU A 121 -2.60 -4.16 5.42
C LEU A 121 -2.46 -4.79 4.04
N VAL A 122 -1.32 -5.43 3.75
CA VAL A 122 -1.11 -6.13 2.48
C VAL A 122 -2.12 -7.25 2.31
N ALA A 123 -2.35 -8.06 3.34
CA ALA A 123 -3.32 -9.15 3.28
C ALA A 123 -4.75 -8.64 3.06
N MET A 124 -5.11 -7.51 3.67
CA MET A 124 -6.43 -6.91 3.46
C MET A 124 -6.61 -6.39 2.04
N LEU A 125 -5.59 -5.75 1.48
CA LEU A 125 -5.61 -5.32 0.08
C LEU A 125 -5.73 -6.51 -0.87
N GLU A 126 -4.94 -7.56 -0.63
CA GLU A 126 -4.98 -8.78 -1.43
C GLU A 126 -6.35 -9.45 -1.35
N SER A 127 -6.96 -9.49 -0.16
CA SER A 127 -8.30 -10.03 0.03
C SER A 127 -9.36 -9.25 -0.74
N ALA A 128 -9.26 -7.92 -0.73
CA ALA A 128 -10.17 -7.07 -1.49
C ALA A 128 -10.05 -7.32 -2.99
N ALA A 129 -8.84 -7.49 -3.50
CA ALA A 129 -8.60 -7.82 -4.91
C ALA A 129 -9.13 -9.23 -5.23
N TRP A 130 -8.89 -10.19 -4.37
CA TRP A 130 -9.41 -11.56 -4.52
C TRP A 130 -10.94 -11.58 -4.66
N GLN A 131 -11.63 -10.85 -3.79
CA GLN A 131 -13.09 -10.77 -3.79
C GLN A 131 -13.64 -10.15 -5.07
N ARG A 132 -12.86 -9.31 -5.74
CA ARG A 132 -13.21 -8.71 -7.03
C ARG A 132 -12.84 -9.60 -8.23
N GLY A 133 -12.30 -10.80 -7.98
CA GLY A 133 -11.94 -11.76 -9.02
C GLY A 133 -10.51 -11.68 -9.53
N TYR A 134 -9.68 -10.82 -8.94
CA TYR A 134 -8.27 -10.70 -9.34
C TYR A 134 -7.41 -11.77 -8.64
N ARG A 135 -6.40 -12.26 -9.35
CA ARG A 135 -5.52 -13.34 -8.86
C ARG A 135 -4.06 -12.98 -8.89
N GLU A 136 -3.73 -11.75 -9.26
CA GLU A 136 -2.35 -11.25 -9.25
C GLU A 136 -2.34 -9.81 -8.77
N ILE A 137 -1.41 -9.49 -7.87
CA ILE A 137 -1.16 -8.15 -7.36
C ILE A 137 0.22 -7.73 -7.83
N VAL A 138 0.33 -6.53 -8.39
CA VAL A 138 1.61 -5.96 -8.82
C VAL A 138 1.99 -4.78 -7.93
N LEU A 139 3.26 -4.44 -7.90
CA LEU A 139 3.74 -3.24 -7.24
C LEU A 139 5.06 -2.78 -7.85
N GLU A 140 5.37 -1.52 -7.65
CA GLU A 140 6.66 -0.93 -7.98
C GLU A 140 7.35 -0.50 -6.69
N THR A 141 8.65 -0.78 -6.59
CA THR A 141 9.47 -0.35 -5.46
C THR A 141 10.83 0.09 -5.98
N HIS A 142 11.48 1.00 -5.26
CA HIS A 142 12.82 1.44 -5.62
C HIS A 142 13.85 0.38 -5.23
N ALA A 143 14.75 0.04 -6.17
CA ALA A 143 15.75 -1.00 -5.94
C ALA A 143 16.68 -0.72 -4.75
N GLY A 144 16.86 0.56 -4.38
CA GLY A 144 17.67 0.95 -3.23
C GLY A 144 16.97 0.78 -1.87
N TRP A 145 15.67 0.55 -1.86
CA TRP A 145 14.91 0.37 -0.62
C TRP A 145 14.97 -1.09 -0.16
N LYS A 146 16.07 -1.45 0.48
CA LYS A 146 16.36 -2.85 0.84
C LYS A 146 15.36 -3.43 1.83
N GLU A 147 14.94 -2.63 2.83
CA GLU A 147 13.96 -3.09 3.81
C GLU A 147 12.61 -3.39 3.18
N ALA A 148 12.18 -2.53 2.24
CA ALA A 148 10.95 -2.76 1.48
C ALA A 148 11.06 -4.04 0.65
N ALA A 149 12.19 -4.24 -0.05
CA ALA A 149 12.41 -5.44 -0.85
C ALA A 149 12.36 -6.71 0.00
N GLN A 150 13.00 -6.69 1.17
CA GLN A 150 12.97 -7.82 2.11
C GLN A 150 11.55 -8.11 2.60
N PHE A 151 10.80 -7.06 2.93
CA PHE A 151 9.43 -7.21 3.37
C PHE A 151 8.55 -7.83 2.29
N TYR A 152 8.61 -7.31 1.06
CA TYR A 152 7.80 -7.83 -0.03
C TYR A 152 8.16 -9.28 -0.38
N ALA A 153 9.44 -9.63 -0.35
CA ALA A 153 9.85 -11.02 -0.53
C ALA A 153 9.28 -11.93 0.57
N ALA A 154 9.30 -11.45 1.81
CA ALA A 154 8.77 -12.22 2.95
C ALA A 154 7.27 -12.47 2.85
N VAL A 155 6.51 -11.57 2.23
CA VAL A 155 5.05 -11.75 2.05
C VAL A 155 4.69 -12.34 0.68
N GLY A 156 5.68 -12.84 -0.06
CA GLY A 156 5.44 -13.66 -1.25
C GLY A 156 5.53 -12.95 -2.60
N TYR A 157 6.00 -11.71 -2.63
CA TYR A 157 6.21 -10.98 -3.90
C TYR A 157 7.53 -11.37 -4.52
N GLN A 158 7.51 -11.50 -5.83
CA GLN A 158 8.67 -11.88 -6.62
C GLN A 158 8.95 -10.85 -7.70
N LEU A 159 10.21 -10.74 -8.09
CA LEU A 159 10.60 -9.85 -9.18
C LEU A 159 9.88 -10.28 -10.46
N ARG A 160 9.18 -9.33 -11.08
CA ARG A 160 8.46 -9.58 -12.31
C ARG A 160 9.44 -9.54 -13.48
N ALA A 161 9.36 -10.56 -14.34
CA ALA A 161 10.20 -10.59 -15.55
C ALA A 161 9.84 -9.41 -16.47
N PRO A 162 10.82 -8.75 -17.12
CA PRO A 162 10.53 -7.71 -18.09
C PRO A 162 9.65 -8.27 -19.19
N THR A 163 8.58 -7.54 -19.51
CA THR A 163 7.72 -7.89 -20.65
C THR A 163 8.50 -7.53 -21.93
N MET A 164 8.80 -8.51 -22.72
CA MET A 164 9.37 -8.28 -24.04
C MET A 164 8.28 -7.86 -25.03
#